data_bbb020f77d56fdbfc6d209f43bd1cfbb
#
_entry.id   bbb020f77d56fdbfc6d209f43bd1cfbb
#
_cell.length_a   1.000
_cell.length_b   1.000
_cell.length_c   1.000
_cell.angle_alpha   90.00
_cell.angle_beta   90.00
_cell.angle_gamma   90.00
#
_symmetry.space_group_name_H-M   'P 1'
#
loop_
_entity.id
_entity.type
_entity.pdbx_description
1 polymer ?
#
loop_
_entity_poly.entity_id
_entity_poly.type
_entity_poly.pdbx_seq_one_letter_code
_entity_poly.pdbx_strand_id
1 'polypeptide(L)'
;MENQKNLGKTLIIILLIVLLLATISAIIFLTVSIRQTIVSTISPIQEANQAISDQVNQLLHPTPTVLPDPVTIIRDVQSMARLETIQYSVEKVITAEINQGVFGPLFGDKLLFVAHGYVIAGVDLSKLSVEDLFLDGEVLRVHLPAAEVFVATLNNDDSYVYDRTTGIFKKSDPDLETDARQAAEKEILNAALDDGILEQAQINAESFLERLFNDLGYDYVVFE
;
A
#
# COMPACT_ATOMS: atom_id res chain seq x y z
N MET A 1 50.34 -39.97 75.73
CA MET A 1 49.00 -39.38 75.95
C MET A 1 48.88 -37.90 75.52
N GLU A 2 49.98 -37.27 75.17
CA GLU A 2 50.00 -35.84 74.79
C GLU A 2 49.55 -35.56 73.35
N ASN A 3 49.74 -36.50 72.43
CA ASN A 3 49.43 -36.34 71.00
C ASN A 3 47.92 -36.39 70.69
N GLN A 4 47.10 -37.06 71.47
CA GLN A 4 45.65 -37.12 71.33
C GLN A 4 44.93 -35.84 71.77
N LYS A 5 45.49 -35.11 72.77
CA LYS A 5 44.94 -33.85 73.26
C LYS A 5 45.12 -32.70 72.24
N ASN A 6 46.20 -32.74 71.48
CA ASN A 6 46.47 -31.72 70.44
C ASN A 6 45.62 -31.96 69.20
N LEU A 7 45.31 -33.20 68.83
CA LEU A 7 44.44 -33.55 67.69
C LEU A 7 43.01 -33.06 67.93
N GLY A 8 42.49 -33.19 69.16
CA GLY A 8 41.15 -32.68 69.50
C GLY A 8 41.05 -31.15 69.45
N LYS A 9 42.09 -30.45 69.90
CA LYS A 9 42.11 -28.96 69.78
C LYS A 9 42.19 -28.49 68.36
N THR A 10 42.97 -29.16 67.50
CA THR A 10 43.08 -28.83 66.09
C THR A 10 41.74 -29.06 65.31
N LEU A 11 41.04 -30.15 65.64
CA LEU A 11 39.73 -30.45 65.11
C LEU A 11 38.66 -29.38 65.48
N ILE A 12 38.69 -28.94 66.77
CA ILE A 12 37.77 -27.87 67.21
C ILE A 12 38.06 -26.53 66.52
N ILE A 13 39.35 -26.20 66.33
CA ILE A 13 39.73 -24.97 65.61
C ILE A 13 39.29 -25.03 64.17
N ILE A 14 39.47 -26.16 63.46
CA ILE A 14 38.98 -26.33 62.07
C ILE A 14 37.47 -26.22 62.03
N LEU A 15 36.73 -26.83 62.96
CA LEU A 15 35.28 -26.74 63.03
C LEU A 15 34.78 -25.29 63.21
N LEU A 16 35.47 -24.52 64.09
CA LEU A 16 35.16 -23.10 64.31
C LEU A 16 35.45 -22.26 63.11
N ILE A 17 36.51 -22.52 62.34
CA ILE A 17 36.81 -21.82 61.08
C ILE A 17 35.78 -22.14 60.03
N VAL A 18 35.35 -23.40 59.87
CA VAL A 18 34.28 -23.77 58.90
C VAL A 18 32.96 -23.12 59.29
N LEU A 19 32.61 -23.08 60.59
CA LEU A 19 31.42 -22.41 61.08
C LEU A 19 31.46 -20.89 60.80
N LEU A 20 32.62 -20.26 61.01
CA LEU A 20 32.81 -18.84 60.70
C LEU A 20 32.66 -18.54 59.19
N LEU A 21 33.25 -19.37 58.33
CA LEU A 21 33.13 -19.23 56.89
C LEU A 21 31.68 -19.43 56.39
N ALA A 22 30.96 -20.40 57.01
CA ALA A 22 29.56 -20.63 56.71
C ALA A 22 28.65 -19.43 57.06
N THR A 23 28.92 -18.80 58.23
CA THR A 23 28.17 -17.60 58.65
C THR A 23 28.46 -16.39 57.75
N ILE A 24 29.71 -16.18 57.38
CA ILE A 24 30.09 -15.12 56.45
C ILE A 24 29.43 -15.35 55.07
N SER A 25 29.44 -16.57 54.56
CA SER A 25 28.79 -16.94 53.32
C SER A 25 27.28 -16.69 53.37
N ALA A 26 26.61 -17.06 54.47
CA ALA A 26 25.19 -16.82 54.67
C ALA A 26 24.83 -15.32 54.70
N ILE A 27 25.66 -14.48 55.34
CA ILE A 27 25.48 -13.03 55.40
C ILE A 27 25.63 -12.42 53.98
N ILE A 28 26.66 -12.84 53.23
CA ILE A 28 26.86 -12.36 51.85
C ILE A 28 25.70 -12.78 50.98
N PHE A 29 25.23 -14.02 51.06
CA PHE A 29 24.07 -14.49 50.31
C PHE A 29 22.81 -13.69 50.64
N LEU A 30 22.57 -13.43 51.94
CA LEU A 30 21.40 -12.65 52.38
C LEU A 30 21.45 -11.21 51.85
N THR A 31 22.60 -10.56 51.90
CA THR A 31 22.77 -9.18 51.41
C THR A 31 22.61 -9.06 49.92
N VAL A 32 23.09 -10.03 49.12
CA VAL A 32 22.91 -10.07 47.67
C VAL A 32 21.45 -10.33 47.31
N SER A 33 20.79 -11.27 47.99
CA SER A 33 19.37 -11.59 47.76
C SER A 33 18.46 -10.39 48.08
N ILE A 34 18.70 -9.67 49.15
CA ILE A 34 17.92 -8.46 49.51
C ILE A 34 18.12 -7.36 48.46
N ARG A 35 19.35 -7.15 47.98
CA ARG A 35 19.60 -6.15 46.92
C ARG A 35 18.87 -6.48 45.61
N GLN A 36 18.89 -7.74 45.18
CA GLN A 36 18.18 -8.16 43.98
C GLN A 36 16.66 -7.98 44.09
N THR A 37 16.08 -8.29 45.25
CA THR A 37 14.64 -8.15 45.49
C THR A 37 14.20 -6.68 45.50
N ILE A 38 15.00 -5.79 46.11
CA ILE A 38 14.68 -4.35 46.16
C ILE A 38 14.74 -3.72 44.76
N VAL A 39 15.76 -4.02 43.96
CA VAL A 39 15.91 -3.49 42.62
C VAL A 39 14.78 -3.97 41.70
N SER A 40 14.42 -5.25 41.76
CA SER A 40 13.33 -5.80 40.91
C SER A 40 11.93 -5.31 41.27
N THR A 41 11.73 -4.81 42.50
CA THR A 41 10.42 -4.32 42.97
C THR A 41 10.24 -2.81 42.73
N ILE A 42 11.34 -2.04 42.73
CA ILE A 42 11.28 -0.58 42.63
C ILE A 42 11.38 -0.13 41.18
N SER A 43 12.13 -0.84 40.29
CA SER A 43 12.26 -0.45 38.87
C SER A 43 10.94 -0.34 38.11
N PRO A 44 9.96 -1.26 38.20
CA PRO A 44 8.71 -1.12 37.49
C PRO A 44 7.84 0.06 38.00
N ILE A 45 7.99 0.43 39.27
CA ILE A 45 7.26 1.61 39.82
C ILE A 45 7.89 2.92 39.31
N GLN A 46 9.20 2.97 39.18
CA GLN A 46 9.91 4.12 38.62
C GLN A 46 9.60 4.29 37.13
N GLU A 47 9.60 3.19 36.37
CA GLU A 47 9.22 3.20 34.92
C GLU A 47 7.76 3.63 34.74
N ALA A 48 6.84 3.13 35.55
CA ALA A 48 5.44 3.57 35.52
C ALA A 48 5.26 5.05 35.88
N ASN A 49 5.97 5.55 36.89
CA ASN A 49 5.95 6.95 37.25
C ASN A 49 6.56 7.87 36.17
N GLN A 50 7.63 7.42 35.50
CA GLN A 50 8.21 8.14 34.36
C GLN A 50 7.25 8.17 33.19
N ALA A 51 6.64 7.03 32.82
CA ALA A 51 5.66 6.95 31.74
C ALA A 51 4.44 7.87 32.00
N ILE A 52 3.94 7.91 33.24
CA ILE A 52 2.84 8.81 33.62
C ILE A 52 3.31 10.27 33.57
N SER A 53 4.51 10.56 34.04
CA SER A 53 5.07 11.93 34.00
C SER A 53 5.25 12.41 32.56
N ASP A 54 5.73 11.53 31.67
CA ASP A 54 5.91 11.85 30.26
C ASP A 54 4.57 12.05 29.54
N GLN A 55 3.55 11.24 29.86
CA GLN A 55 2.18 11.43 29.35
C GLN A 55 1.57 12.75 29.85
N VAL A 56 1.73 13.06 31.13
CA VAL A 56 1.26 14.34 31.71
C VAL A 56 1.99 15.53 31.11
N ASN A 57 3.30 15.42 30.87
CA ASN A 57 4.06 16.47 30.22
C ASN A 57 3.63 16.67 28.74
N GLN A 58 3.33 15.59 28.00
CA GLN A 58 2.77 15.68 26.65
C GLN A 58 1.39 16.34 26.64
N LEU A 59 0.54 16.08 27.64
CA LEU A 59 -0.77 16.70 27.76
C LEU A 59 -0.70 18.17 28.17
N LEU A 60 0.27 18.54 29.04
CA LEU A 60 0.46 19.91 29.51
C LEU A 60 1.24 20.79 28.53
N HIS A 61 2.09 20.16 27.70
CA HIS A 61 2.90 20.82 26.69
C HIS A 61 2.75 20.10 25.35
N PRO A 62 1.55 20.15 24.72
CA PRO A 62 1.36 19.54 23.42
C PRO A 62 2.36 20.16 22.44
N THR A 63 3.14 19.33 21.77
CA THR A 63 3.98 19.76 20.67
C THR A 63 3.03 20.28 19.59
N PRO A 64 3.12 21.54 19.16
CA PRO A 64 2.26 22.03 18.11
C PRO A 64 2.50 21.18 16.84
N THR A 65 1.48 20.47 16.39
CA THR A 65 1.50 19.82 15.09
C THR A 65 1.42 20.93 14.04
N VAL A 66 2.51 21.21 13.37
CA VAL A 66 2.52 22.14 12.24
C VAL A 66 1.99 21.36 11.04
N LEU A 67 0.71 21.57 10.71
CA LEU A 67 0.15 21.06 9.47
C LEU A 67 0.83 21.77 8.29
N PRO A 68 1.24 21.05 7.24
CA PRO A 68 1.78 21.67 6.04
C PRO A 68 0.73 22.63 5.44
N ASP A 69 1.18 23.76 4.92
CA ASP A 69 0.31 24.69 4.21
C ASP A 69 -0.30 23.99 2.98
N PRO A 70 -1.63 24.12 2.73
CA PRO A 70 -2.29 23.58 1.54
C PRO A 70 -1.57 23.88 0.22
N VAL A 71 -0.94 25.05 0.09
CA VAL A 71 -0.14 25.42 -1.09
C VAL A 71 1.08 24.50 -1.29
N THR A 72 1.71 24.06 -0.21
CA THR A 72 2.84 23.12 -0.31
C THR A 72 2.37 21.75 -0.71
N ILE A 73 1.27 21.27 -0.14
CA ILE A 73 0.67 19.97 -0.45
C ILE A 73 0.26 19.88 -1.93
N ILE A 74 -0.38 20.95 -2.45
CA ILE A 74 -0.77 20.96 -3.88
C ILE A 74 0.43 20.75 -4.79
N ARG A 75 1.57 21.39 -4.50
CA ARG A 75 2.77 21.22 -5.33
C ARG A 75 3.27 19.79 -5.31
N ASP A 76 3.23 19.14 -4.16
CA ASP A 76 3.66 17.76 -4.00
C ASP A 76 2.68 16.81 -4.74
N VAL A 77 1.38 17.02 -4.60
CA VAL A 77 0.32 16.28 -5.30
C VAL A 77 0.40 16.51 -6.81
N GLN A 78 0.53 17.75 -7.28
CA GLN A 78 0.69 18.07 -8.70
C GLN A 78 1.95 17.43 -9.30
N SER A 79 3.01 17.26 -8.52
CA SER A 79 4.26 16.63 -8.99
C SER A 79 4.07 15.16 -9.37
N MET A 80 3.03 14.51 -8.85
CA MET A 80 2.64 13.13 -9.22
C MET A 80 2.01 13.07 -10.62
N ALA A 81 1.56 14.22 -11.17
CA ALA A 81 0.93 14.38 -12.47
C ALA A 81 -0.28 13.43 -12.64
N ARG A 82 -0.11 12.29 -13.29
CA ARG A 82 -1.17 11.30 -13.49
C ARG A 82 -1.19 10.29 -12.37
N LEU A 83 -2.32 10.18 -11.69
CA LEU A 83 -2.59 9.12 -10.71
C LEU A 83 -3.38 8.01 -11.40
N GLU A 84 -2.67 7.03 -11.95
CA GLU A 84 -3.26 5.82 -12.53
C GLU A 84 -3.75 4.92 -11.38
N THR A 85 -5.06 4.71 -11.28
CA THR A 85 -5.65 4.04 -10.12
C THR A 85 -6.28 2.70 -10.44
N ILE A 86 -6.52 2.41 -11.73
CA ILE A 86 -7.13 1.16 -12.17
C ILE A 86 -6.71 0.79 -13.60
N GLN A 87 -6.56 -0.51 -13.83
CA GLN A 87 -6.40 -1.09 -15.16
C GLN A 87 -7.40 -2.22 -15.35
N TYR A 88 -8.16 -2.17 -16.43
CA TYR A 88 -9.00 -3.28 -16.89
C TYR A 88 -8.31 -4.02 -18.04
N SER A 89 -8.30 -5.35 -17.97
CA SER A 89 -7.93 -6.22 -19.08
C SER A 89 -9.21 -6.73 -19.73
N VAL A 90 -9.34 -6.52 -21.04
CA VAL A 90 -10.55 -6.81 -21.81
C VAL A 90 -10.20 -7.71 -22.98
N GLU A 91 -11.01 -8.75 -23.19
CA GLU A 91 -10.96 -9.62 -24.37
C GLU A 91 -12.22 -9.40 -25.21
N LYS A 92 -12.06 -9.25 -26.52
CA LYS A 92 -13.16 -9.09 -27.50
C LYS A 92 -12.89 -9.92 -28.73
N VAL A 93 -13.97 -10.47 -29.30
CA VAL A 93 -13.94 -11.13 -30.61
C VAL A 93 -14.58 -10.21 -31.63
N ILE A 94 -13.78 -9.79 -32.60
CA ILE A 94 -14.20 -8.88 -33.67
C ILE A 94 -14.37 -9.66 -34.96
N THR A 95 -15.52 -9.44 -35.61
CA THR A 95 -15.75 -9.94 -36.96
C THR A 95 -15.66 -8.77 -37.93
N ALA A 96 -14.66 -8.81 -38.80
CA ALA A 96 -14.55 -7.87 -39.91
C ALA A 96 -14.87 -8.58 -41.24
N GLU A 97 -15.67 -7.97 -42.08
CA GLU A 97 -16.12 -8.63 -43.29
C GLU A 97 -16.38 -7.63 -44.45
N ILE A 98 -16.03 -8.07 -45.66
CA ILE A 98 -16.21 -7.31 -46.88
C ILE A 98 -16.99 -8.19 -47.87
N ASN A 99 -17.98 -7.59 -48.55
CA ASN A 99 -18.76 -8.23 -49.63
C ASN A 99 -19.42 -9.56 -49.23
N GLN A 100 -20.14 -9.61 -48.12
CA GLN A 100 -20.80 -10.81 -47.59
C GLN A 100 -22.20 -11.08 -48.18
N GLY A 101 -22.63 -10.45 -49.23
CA GLY A 101 -23.90 -10.72 -49.87
C GLY A 101 -23.98 -12.11 -50.52
N VAL A 102 -24.97 -12.31 -51.43
CA VAL A 102 -25.23 -13.59 -52.14
C VAL A 102 -23.96 -14.14 -52.83
N PHE A 103 -23.04 -13.28 -53.21
CA PHE A 103 -21.76 -13.61 -53.83
C PHE A 103 -20.58 -13.67 -52.83
N GLY A 104 -20.84 -13.61 -51.53
CA GLY A 104 -19.81 -13.71 -50.47
C GLY A 104 -18.84 -14.86 -50.65
N PRO A 105 -19.29 -16.10 -50.90
CA PRO A 105 -18.41 -17.25 -51.14
C PRO A 105 -17.47 -17.09 -52.35
N LEU A 106 -17.78 -16.18 -53.27
CA LEU A 106 -16.97 -15.93 -54.49
C LEU A 106 -16.04 -14.73 -54.33
N PHE A 107 -16.49 -13.66 -53.70
CA PHE A 107 -15.83 -12.35 -53.66
C PHE A 107 -15.74 -11.73 -52.25
N GLY A 108 -16.21 -12.43 -51.20
CA GLY A 108 -16.16 -11.96 -49.84
C GLY A 108 -14.79 -12.18 -49.17
N ASP A 109 -14.51 -11.44 -48.13
CA ASP A 109 -13.42 -11.69 -47.22
C ASP A 109 -13.94 -11.46 -45.79
N LYS A 110 -13.76 -12.46 -44.91
CA LYS A 110 -14.22 -12.43 -43.52
C LYS A 110 -13.08 -12.82 -42.61
N LEU A 111 -12.90 -12.04 -41.56
CA LEU A 111 -11.88 -12.21 -40.57
C LEU A 111 -12.50 -12.29 -39.15
N LEU A 112 -12.16 -13.28 -38.40
CA LEU A 112 -12.38 -13.37 -36.95
C LEU A 112 -11.08 -13.01 -36.22
N PHE A 113 -11.13 -11.94 -35.44
CA PHE A 113 -9.98 -11.44 -34.70
C PHE A 113 -10.25 -11.53 -33.20
N VAL A 114 -9.42 -12.26 -32.45
CA VAL A 114 -9.42 -12.28 -31.00
C VAL A 114 -8.49 -11.18 -30.51
N ALA A 115 -9.06 -10.20 -29.88
CA ALA A 115 -8.38 -9.00 -29.39
C ALA A 115 -8.26 -9.04 -27.88
N HIS A 116 -7.05 -8.97 -27.38
CA HIS A 116 -6.75 -8.71 -25.98
C HIS A 116 -6.24 -7.28 -25.85
N GLY A 117 -6.71 -6.56 -24.84
CA GLY A 117 -6.25 -5.20 -24.61
C GLY A 117 -6.42 -4.77 -23.17
N TYR A 118 -5.97 -3.59 -22.87
CA TYR A 118 -6.12 -3.00 -21.55
C TYR A 118 -6.47 -1.53 -21.64
N VAL A 119 -7.21 -1.10 -20.62
CA VAL A 119 -7.62 0.30 -20.44
C VAL A 119 -7.13 0.74 -19.06
N ILE A 120 -6.38 1.83 -19.00
CA ILE A 120 -5.89 2.46 -17.78
C ILE A 120 -6.65 3.75 -17.57
N ALA A 121 -7.21 3.93 -16.37
CA ALA A 121 -7.89 5.14 -15.96
C ALA A 121 -7.39 5.66 -14.63
N GLY A 122 -7.63 6.93 -14.37
CA GLY A 122 -7.20 7.60 -13.15
C GLY A 122 -7.53 9.07 -13.17
N VAL A 123 -6.90 9.84 -12.28
CA VAL A 123 -7.10 11.29 -12.16
C VAL A 123 -5.83 12.04 -12.53
N ASP A 124 -5.97 13.07 -13.35
CA ASP A 124 -4.88 13.98 -13.69
C ASP A 124 -4.73 15.06 -12.63
N LEU A 125 -3.83 14.81 -11.69
CA LEU A 125 -3.56 15.69 -10.56
C LEU A 125 -2.84 16.99 -10.97
N SER A 126 -2.29 17.06 -12.18
CA SER A 126 -1.71 18.30 -12.71
C SER A 126 -2.76 19.38 -12.97
N LYS A 127 -4.04 18.98 -13.09
CA LYS A 127 -5.18 19.89 -13.25
C LYS A 127 -5.64 20.54 -11.95
N LEU A 128 -5.20 20.03 -10.77
CA LEU A 128 -5.52 20.65 -9.49
C LEU A 128 -4.94 22.07 -9.40
N SER A 129 -5.67 22.94 -8.77
CA SER A 129 -5.25 24.32 -8.46
C SER A 129 -5.25 24.56 -6.95
N VAL A 130 -4.66 25.66 -6.51
CA VAL A 130 -4.67 26.06 -5.09
C VAL A 130 -6.09 26.29 -4.58
N GLU A 131 -7.02 26.62 -5.48
CA GLU A 131 -8.42 26.88 -5.13
C GLU A 131 -9.22 25.58 -4.91
N ASP A 132 -8.69 24.44 -5.38
CA ASP A 132 -9.33 23.13 -5.25
C ASP A 132 -9.03 22.45 -3.91
N LEU A 133 -8.09 22.98 -3.09
CA LEU A 133 -7.80 22.52 -1.74
C LEU A 133 -7.94 23.66 -0.74
N PHE A 134 -8.87 23.54 0.18
CA PHE A 134 -9.04 24.54 1.24
C PHE A 134 -9.48 23.91 2.55
N LEU A 135 -9.11 24.57 3.65
CA LEU A 135 -9.52 24.17 5.00
C LEU A 135 -10.82 24.88 5.38
N ASP A 136 -11.83 24.09 5.76
CA ASP A 136 -13.06 24.53 6.37
C ASP A 136 -13.08 24.05 7.84
N GLY A 137 -12.52 24.88 8.72
CA GLY A 137 -12.23 24.50 10.11
C GLY A 137 -11.13 23.46 10.20
N GLU A 138 -11.46 22.24 10.64
CA GLU A 138 -10.53 21.10 10.73
C GLU A 138 -10.68 20.13 9.54
N VAL A 139 -11.59 20.40 8.61
CA VAL A 139 -11.88 19.56 7.45
C VAL A 139 -11.12 20.06 6.23
N LEU A 140 -10.31 19.22 5.63
CA LEU A 140 -9.69 19.48 4.33
C LEU A 140 -10.70 19.12 3.22
N ARG A 141 -11.16 20.15 2.47
CA ARG A 141 -12.01 19.96 1.30
C ARG A 141 -11.16 19.92 0.05
N VAL A 142 -11.42 18.91 -0.78
CA VAL A 142 -10.66 18.65 -2.01
C VAL A 142 -11.64 18.53 -3.17
N HIS A 143 -11.54 19.45 -4.13
CA HIS A 143 -12.27 19.37 -5.39
C HIS A 143 -11.41 18.58 -6.39
N LEU A 144 -11.65 17.27 -6.47
CA LEU A 144 -10.85 16.39 -7.30
C LEU A 144 -11.31 16.43 -8.76
N PRO A 145 -10.41 16.58 -9.76
CA PRO A 145 -10.77 16.45 -11.16
C PRO A 145 -11.41 15.09 -11.45
N ALA A 146 -12.34 15.07 -12.39
CA ALA A 146 -12.98 13.83 -12.80
C ALA A 146 -11.96 12.84 -13.38
N ALA A 147 -12.16 11.55 -13.08
CA ALA A 147 -11.35 10.49 -13.63
C ALA A 147 -11.46 10.43 -15.16
N GLU A 148 -10.36 10.12 -15.82
CA GLU A 148 -10.29 10.01 -17.28
C GLU A 148 -9.51 8.75 -17.69
N VAL A 149 -9.71 8.31 -18.93
CA VAL A 149 -8.94 7.24 -19.54
C VAL A 149 -7.60 7.80 -20.03
N PHE A 150 -6.50 7.26 -19.54
CA PHE A 150 -5.16 7.64 -19.97
C PHE A 150 -4.66 6.80 -21.15
N VAL A 151 -5.01 5.52 -21.14
CA VAL A 151 -4.58 4.56 -22.16
C VAL A 151 -5.72 3.60 -22.47
N ALA A 152 -5.96 3.36 -23.74
CA ALA A 152 -6.75 2.24 -24.24
C ALA A 152 -6.01 1.67 -25.44
N THR A 153 -5.56 0.42 -25.35
CA THR A 153 -4.73 -0.17 -26.40
C THR A 153 -4.86 -1.67 -26.47
N LEU A 154 -4.52 -2.23 -27.65
CA LEU A 154 -4.38 -3.67 -27.83
C LEU A 154 -3.04 -4.17 -27.30
N ASN A 155 -3.07 -5.36 -26.70
CA ASN A 155 -1.89 -6.18 -26.53
C ASN A 155 -1.68 -6.99 -27.82
N ASN A 156 -0.76 -6.55 -28.64
CA ASN A 156 -0.51 -7.18 -29.95
C ASN A 156 0.12 -8.58 -29.82
N ASP A 157 0.80 -8.87 -28.71
CA ASP A 157 1.44 -10.18 -28.51
C ASP A 157 0.39 -11.26 -28.20
N ASP A 158 -0.72 -10.87 -27.56
CA ASP A 158 -1.80 -11.79 -27.18
C ASP A 158 -2.99 -11.73 -28.16
N SER A 159 -3.00 -10.77 -29.09
CA SER A 159 -4.08 -10.63 -30.08
C SER A 159 -3.73 -11.35 -31.38
N TYR A 160 -4.68 -12.10 -31.92
CA TYR A 160 -4.44 -12.92 -33.13
C TYR A 160 -5.67 -13.09 -33.99
N VAL A 161 -5.42 -13.40 -35.27
CA VAL A 161 -6.45 -13.83 -36.22
C VAL A 161 -6.80 -15.28 -35.91
N TYR A 162 -8.03 -15.49 -35.44
CA TYR A 162 -8.54 -16.83 -35.14
C TYR A 162 -8.93 -17.60 -36.40
N ASP A 163 -9.65 -16.94 -37.32
CA ASP A 163 -10.08 -17.51 -38.58
C ASP A 163 -10.18 -16.43 -39.66
N ARG A 164 -9.91 -16.82 -40.92
CA ARG A 164 -10.09 -15.98 -42.08
C ARG A 164 -10.59 -16.79 -43.25
N THR A 165 -11.73 -16.36 -43.82
CA THR A 165 -12.34 -16.98 -44.97
C THR A 165 -12.36 -15.99 -46.14
N THR A 166 -11.63 -16.30 -47.22
CA THR A 166 -11.55 -15.45 -48.42
C THR A 166 -12.24 -16.15 -49.60
N GLY A 167 -13.04 -15.44 -50.36
CA GLY A 167 -13.77 -15.94 -51.52
C GLY A 167 -12.83 -16.43 -52.62
N ILE A 168 -13.31 -17.39 -53.42
CA ILE A 168 -12.49 -18.13 -54.39
C ILE A 168 -11.86 -17.21 -55.46
N PHE A 169 -12.52 -16.12 -55.80
CA PHE A 169 -12.05 -15.14 -56.81
C PHE A 169 -11.51 -13.83 -56.23
N LYS A 170 -11.39 -13.76 -54.88
CA LYS A 170 -10.83 -12.57 -54.18
C LYS A 170 -9.45 -12.90 -53.61
N LYS A 171 -8.56 -11.91 -53.63
CA LYS A 171 -7.35 -11.96 -52.79
C LYS A 171 -7.70 -11.44 -51.41
N SER A 172 -7.05 -12.00 -50.39
CA SER A 172 -7.11 -11.51 -49.02
C SER A 172 -6.84 -9.99 -48.99
N ASP A 173 -7.71 -9.24 -48.33
CA ASP A 173 -7.59 -7.79 -48.20
C ASP A 173 -6.61 -7.46 -47.05
N PRO A 174 -5.49 -6.78 -47.31
CA PRO A 174 -4.51 -6.50 -46.29
C PRO A 174 -5.03 -5.51 -45.23
N ASP A 175 -5.99 -4.67 -45.59
CA ASP A 175 -6.50 -3.62 -44.68
C ASP A 175 -7.56 -4.15 -43.73
N LEU A 176 -8.18 -5.31 -44.02
CA LEU A 176 -9.23 -5.90 -43.19
C LEU A 176 -8.78 -6.22 -41.76
N GLU A 177 -7.53 -6.64 -41.58
CA GLU A 177 -6.96 -6.89 -40.26
C GLU A 177 -6.69 -5.57 -39.50
N THR A 178 -6.24 -4.54 -40.22
CA THR A 178 -6.05 -3.19 -39.64
C THR A 178 -7.36 -2.64 -39.14
N ASP A 179 -8.43 -2.76 -39.98
CA ASP A 179 -9.76 -2.34 -39.60
C ASP A 179 -10.30 -3.10 -38.39
N ALA A 180 -10.06 -4.44 -38.32
CA ALA A 180 -10.43 -5.25 -37.19
C ALA A 180 -9.73 -4.83 -35.90
N ARG A 181 -8.44 -4.49 -35.98
CA ARG A 181 -7.65 -4.00 -34.82
C ARG A 181 -8.16 -2.65 -34.33
N GLN A 182 -8.45 -1.72 -35.23
CA GLN A 182 -9.01 -0.41 -34.85
C GLN A 182 -10.40 -0.55 -34.23
N ALA A 183 -11.25 -1.41 -34.82
CA ALA A 183 -12.55 -1.72 -34.23
C ALA A 183 -12.42 -2.34 -32.86
N ALA A 184 -11.45 -3.24 -32.66
CA ALA A 184 -11.17 -3.89 -31.38
C ALA A 184 -10.74 -2.88 -30.29
N GLU A 185 -9.84 -1.95 -30.59
CA GLU A 185 -9.44 -0.90 -29.63
C GLU A 185 -10.65 -0.10 -29.16
N LYS A 186 -11.53 0.27 -30.09
CA LYS A 186 -12.74 1.00 -29.77
C LYS A 186 -13.71 0.19 -28.89
N GLU A 187 -13.91 -1.07 -29.23
CA GLU A 187 -14.78 -1.98 -28.46
C GLU A 187 -14.23 -2.29 -27.08
N ILE A 188 -12.90 -2.38 -26.91
CA ILE A 188 -12.22 -2.56 -25.63
C ILE A 188 -12.43 -1.32 -24.75
N LEU A 189 -12.25 -0.12 -25.32
CA LEU A 189 -12.52 1.13 -24.61
C LEU A 189 -13.98 1.22 -24.17
N ASN A 190 -14.93 0.97 -25.10
CA ASN A 190 -16.35 1.02 -24.80
C ASN A 190 -16.72 0.05 -23.68
N ALA A 191 -16.23 -1.19 -23.74
CA ALA A 191 -16.49 -2.19 -22.72
C ALA A 191 -15.98 -1.75 -21.34
N ALA A 192 -14.79 -1.17 -21.26
CA ALA A 192 -14.26 -0.67 -19.99
C ALA A 192 -15.08 0.50 -19.44
N LEU A 193 -15.56 1.39 -20.31
CA LEU A 193 -16.45 2.50 -19.92
C LEU A 193 -17.80 1.99 -19.44
N ASP A 194 -18.40 1.03 -20.15
CA ASP A 194 -19.67 0.41 -19.78
C ASP A 194 -19.58 -0.36 -18.46
N ASP A 195 -18.42 -0.96 -18.17
CA ASP A 195 -18.10 -1.65 -16.91
C ASP A 195 -17.74 -0.67 -15.77
N GLY A 196 -17.83 0.64 -15.98
CA GLY A 196 -17.69 1.66 -14.93
C GLY A 196 -16.25 1.96 -14.51
N ILE A 197 -15.27 1.80 -15.41
CA ILE A 197 -13.85 2.02 -15.08
C ILE A 197 -13.57 3.41 -14.51
N LEU A 198 -14.29 4.45 -15.00
CA LEU A 198 -14.08 5.83 -14.53
C LEU A 198 -14.58 6.03 -13.10
N GLU A 199 -15.75 5.46 -12.77
CA GLU A 199 -16.30 5.53 -11.42
C GLU A 199 -15.35 4.84 -10.42
N GLN A 200 -14.88 3.65 -10.78
CA GLN A 200 -13.94 2.92 -9.92
C GLN A 200 -12.58 3.63 -9.83
N ALA A 201 -12.12 4.27 -10.92
CA ALA A 201 -10.90 5.07 -10.92
C ALA A 201 -11.00 6.25 -9.95
N GLN A 202 -12.16 6.94 -9.95
CA GLN A 202 -12.44 8.06 -9.05
C GLN A 202 -12.38 7.61 -7.57
N ILE A 203 -13.12 6.55 -7.23
CA ILE A 203 -13.16 5.98 -5.87
C ILE A 203 -11.75 5.58 -5.39
N ASN A 204 -10.98 4.96 -6.26
CA ASN A 204 -9.62 4.53 -5.91
C ASN A 204 -8.69 5.75 -5.70
N ALA A 205 -8.84 6.81 -6.52
CA ALA A 205 -8.07 8.04 -6.38
C ALA A 205 -8.39 8.75 -5.05
N GLU A 206 -9.66 8.89 -4.71
CA GLU A 206 -10.12 9.47 -3.45
C GLU A 206 -9.58 8.69 -2.25
N SER A 207 -9.69 7.35 -2.29
CA SER A 207 -9.18 6.49 -1.23
C SER A 207 -7.65 6.54 -1.08
N PHE A 208 -6.92 6.75 -2.16
CA PHE A 208 -5.46 6.93 -2.12
C PHE A 208 -5.11 8.28 -1.51
N LEU A 209 -5.75 9.35 -1.99
CA LEU A 209 -5.49 10.71 -1.52
C LEU A 209 -5.94 10.93 -0.07
N GLU A 210 -7.04 10.30 0.37
CA GLU A 210 -7.48 10.33 1.76
C GLU A 210 -6.38 9.79 2.69
N ARG A 211 -5.80 8.63 2.36
CA ARG A 211 -4.68 8.08 3.14
C ARG A 211 -3.46 9.01 3.12
N LEU A 212 -3.13 9.56 1.96
CA LEU A 212 -2.02 10.49 1.82
C LEU A 212 -2.21 11.74 2.70
N PHE A 213 -3.39 12.34 2.69
CA PHE A 213 -3.70 13.52 3.50
C PHE A 213 -3.74 13.19 4.99
N ASN A 214 -4.26 12.01 5.37
CA ASN A 214 -4.21 11.54 6.77
C ASN A 214 -2.76 11.37 7.25
N ASP A 215 -1.88 10.83 6.43
CA ASP A 215 -0.44 10.70 6.74
C ASP A 215 0.25 12.08 6.89
N LEU A 216 -0.28 13.10 6.22
CA LEU A 216 0.18 14.49 6.33
C LEU A 216 -0.43 15.23 7.54
N GLY A 217 -1.34 14.60 8.30
CA GLY A 217 -1.93 15.10 9.52
C GLY A 217 -3.31 15.73 9.38
N TYR A 218 -4.02 15.50 8.26
CA TYR A 218 -5.40 15.92 8.07
C TYR A 218 -6.33 14.75 8.41
N ASP A 219 -6.92 14.76 9.60
CA ASP A 219 -7.79 13.67 10.09
C ASP A 219 -9.15 13.62 9.37
N TYR A 220 -9.59 14.73 8.82
CA TYR A 220 -10.89 14.86 8.15
C TYR A 220 -10.70 15.40 6.73
N VAL A 221 -10.93 14.54 5.73
CA VAL A 221 -10.84 14.89 4.31
C VAL A 221 -12.20 14.64 3.65
N VAL A 222 -12.66 15.59 2.84
CA VAL A 222 -13.93 15.47 2.07
C VAL A 222 -13.63 15.80 0.61
N PHE A 223 -14.01 14.90 -0.28
CA PHE A 223 -13.94 15.09 -1.73
C PHE A 223 -15.28 15.60 -2.27
N GLU A 224 -15.20 16.55 -3.20
CA GLU A 224 -16.36 17.22 -3.85
C GLU A 224 -16.27 17.14 -5.37
#